data_43cb6d5a13bb5bc7061a1f12ec800008
#
_entry.id   43cb6d5a13bb5bc7061a1f12ec800008
#
_cell.length_a   1.000
_cell.length_b   1.000
_cell.length_c   1.000
_cell.angle_alpha   90.00
_cell.angle_beta   90.00
_cell.angle_gamma   90.00
#
_symmetry.space_group_name_H-M   'P 1'
#
loop_
_entity.id
_entity.type
_entity.pdbx_description
1 polymer ?
#
loop_
_entity_poly.entity_id
_entity_poly.type
_entity_poly.pdbx_seq_one_letter_code
_entity_poly.pdbx_strand_id
1 'polypeptide(L)'
;MNLFTHPVRVVLLSLLTLAMPLPAAESFLHFPAKDGSGQGRKIVLLAGDDEYRSEEGLPMLGKILSQRHGFDCTVLFPAGPDGVIKPSDHMLLSNPGALDQADAIVMLLRFRGWKADVVQKFEAAYLRGVPIIALRTSTHAFDITHSEKENPYRKWNWNNPGGEWKGGFGKQVLGETWVNHHGAHKSEGCRGVIEESNKGHEILRGVLDVFADSDVYTATAPVDATVLMRGQVTDSLKPDSKAVAGKKNNPMQPIVWTRERKNEADKVNRIVTTTMGAATDLQSEDLRRLLVNSVFWGLKMPVPAKADVAYVDPYSPSMYGFGSERKNFKVSELDLGKPLPPPAQ
;
A
#
# COMPACT_ATOMS: atom_id res chain seq x y z
N MET A 1 50.15 -76.06 22.02
CA MET A 1 48.70 -75.81 21.70
C MET A 1 48.49 -74.34 21.85
N ASN A 2 48.67 -73.57 20.73
CA ASN A 2 48.64 -72.14 20.73
C ASN A 2 47.27 -71.66 20.20
N LEU A 3 46.49 -71.02 21.06
CA LEU A 3 45.20 -70.36 20.73
C LEU A 3 45.50 -68.95 20.20
N PHE A 4 45.25 -68.72 18.91
CA PHE A 4 45.28 -67.37 18.29
C PHE A 4 43.92 -66.66 18.59
N THR A 5 43.98 -65.57 19.36
CA THR A 5 42.86 -64.67 19.55
C THR A 5 42.94 -63.57 18.50
N HIS A 6 41.95 -63.48 17.62
CA HIS A 6 41.84 -62.38 16.67
C HIS A 6 41.00 -61.21 17.31
N PRO A 7 41.45 -59.93 17.23
CA PRO A 7 40.66 -58.82 17.70
C PRO A 7 39.59 -58.42 16.64
N VAL A 8 38.33 -58.43 17.05
CA VAL A 8 37.23 -57.87 16.25
C VAL A 8 37.36 -56.35 16.24
N ARG A 9 37.64 -55.77 15.09
CA ARG A 9 37.55 -54.32 14.88
C ARG A 9 36.11 -53.92 14.62
N VAL A 10 35.50 -53.21 15.58
CA VAL A 10 34.20 -52.55 15.42
C VAL A 10 34.44 -51.23 14.67
N VAL A 11 33.99 -51.11 13.43
CA VAL A 11 33.98 -49.85 12.66
C VAL A 11 32.72 -49.10 13.00
N LEU A 12 32.82 -48.06 13.81
CA LEU A 12 31.71 -47.10 14.03
C LEU A 12 31.56 -46.26 12.75
N LEU A 13 30.51 -46.50 11.98
CA LEU A 13 30.08 -45.63 10.88
C LEU A 13 29.28 -44.45 11.51
N SER A 14 29.93 -43.28 11.64
CA SER A 14 29.26 -42.05 12.00
C SER A 14 28.46 -41.53 10.78
N LEU A 15 27.14 -41.66 10.84
CA LEU A 15 26.24 -40.97 9.91
C LEU A 15 26.34 -39.46 10.17
N LEU A 16 27.03 -38.72 9.33
CA LEU A 16 26.91 -37.27 9.24
C LEU A 16 25.56 -36.97 8.55
N THR A 17 24.54 -36.62 9.31
CA THR A 17 23.30 -36.01 8.76
C THR A 17 23.66 -34.60 8.34
N LEU A 18 23.83 -34.35 7.02
CA LEU A 18 23.82 -33.00 6.47
C LEU A 18 22.44 -32.42 6.71
N ALA A 19 22.31 -31.51 7.68
CA ALA A 19 21.15 -30.68 7.81
C ALA A 19 21.11 -29.74 6.59
N MET A 20 20.25 -30.03 5.62
CA MET A 20 19.95 -29.04 4.55
C MET A 20 19.39 -27.78 5.20
N PRO A 21 19.90 -26.60 4.89
CA PRO A 21 19.32 -25.35 5.37
C PRO A 21 17.88 -25.31 4.88
N LEU A 22 16.93 -25.06 5.80
CA LEU A 22 15.56 -24.76 5.44
C LEU A 22 15.56 -23.54 4.49
N PRO A 23 14.78 -23.57 3.40
CA PRO A 23 14.67 -22.41 2.53
C PRO A 23 14.22 -21.22 3.38
N ALA A 24 14.86 -20.05 3.16
CA ALA A 24 14.47 -18.82 3.82
C ALA A 24 12.98 -18.57 3.55
N ALA A 25 12.24 -18.15 4.58
CA ALA A 25 10.82 -17.82 4.39
C ALA A 25 10.70 -16.63 3.44
N GLU A 26 9.67 -16.63 2.59
CA GLU A 26 9.40 -15.52 1.70
C GLU A 26 9.02 -14.28 2.52
N SER A 27 9.67 -13.16 2.26
CA SER A 27 9.43 -11.89 2.95
C SER A 27 8.65 -10.87 2.10
N PHE A 28 8.31 -11.22 0.87
CA PHE A 28 7.48 -10.45 -0.07
C PHE A 28 6.60 -11.41 -0.88
N LEU A 29 5.59 -10.88 -1.57
CA LEU A 29 4.74 -11.67 -2.47
C LEU A 29 5.01 -11.28 -3.91
N HIS A 30 4.91 -12.26 -4.80
CA HIS A 30 4.91 -12.05 -6.24
C HIS A 30 3.70 -12.74 -6.86
N PHE A 31 2.83 -11.96 -7.47
CA PHE A 31 1.66 -12.43 -8.21
C PHE A 31 1.93 -12.27 -9.70
N PRO A 32 2.27 -13.36 -10.41
CA PRO A 32 2.58 -13.30 -11.82
C PRO A 32 1.35 -12.84 -12.63
N ALA A 33 1.62 -12.09 -13.69
CA ALA A 33 0.58 -11.62 -14.59
C ALA A 33 -0.17 -12.81 -15.23
N LYS A 34 -1.50 -12.75 -15.21
CA LYS A 34 -2.32 -13.52 -16.18
C LYS A 34 -2.47 -12.72 -17.47
N ASP A 35 -3.00 -13.38 -18.51
CA ASP A 35 -3.39 -12.67 -19.71
C ASP A 35 -4.41 -11.57 -19.37
N GLY A 36 -4.15 -10.36 -19.89
CA GLY A 36 -5.01 -9.22 -19.58
C GLY A 36 -4.49 -7.90 -20.12
N SER A 37 -5.29 -6.87 -19.97
CA SER A 37 -4.99 -5.51 -20.46
C SER A 37 -3.79 -4.86 -19.77
N GLY A 38 -3.33 -5.35 -18.62
CA GLY A 38 -2.13 -4.89 -17.90
C GLY A 38 -0.81 -5.27 -18.59
N GLN A 39 -0.85 -6.24 -19.53
CA GLN A 39 0.28 -6.60 -20.40
C GLN A 39 1.59 -6.91 -19.64
N GLY A 40 1.50 -7.48 -18.45
CA GLY A 40 2.66 -7.81 -17.62
C GLY A 40 3.43 -6.60 -17.07
N ARG A 41 2.85 -5.37 -17.11
CA ARG A 41 3.45 -4.21 -16.47
C ARG A 41 3.66 -4.47 -14.99
N LYS A 42 4.82 -4.07 -14.48
CA LYS A 42 5.26 -4.37 -13.11
C LYS A 42 4.73 -3.35 -12.12
N ILE A 43 3.87 -3.80 -11.23
CA ILE A 43 3.30 -2.98 -10.16
C ILE A 43 3.95 -3.38 -8.84
N VAL A 44 4.58 -2.42 -8.17
CA VAL A 44 5.10 -2.62 -6.81
C VAL A 44 4.11 -2.04 -5.81
N LEU A 45 3.62 -2.89 -4.91
CA LEU A 45 2.71 -2.47 -3.84
C LEU A 45 3.49 -2.40 -2.52
N LEU A 46 3.49 -1.25 -1.87
CA LEU A 46 4.24 -0.98 -0.64
C LEU A 46 3.30 -0.98 0.56
N ALA A 47 3.25 -2.09 1.27
CA ALA A 47 2.54 -2.21 2.54
C ALA A 47 3.48 -1.78 3.68
N GLY A 48 3.09 -0.77 4.45
CA GLY A 48 3.93 -0.24 5.52
C GLY A 48 3.16 0.75 6.40
N ASP A 49 1.95 0.37 6.78
CA ASP A 49 1.11 1.12 7.71
C ASP A 49 0.88 0.25 8.95
N ASP A 50 0.98 0.84 10.13
CA ASP A 50 0.85 0.16 11.42
C ASP A 50 -0.55 0.35 12.06
N GLU A 51 -1.47 1.02 11.35
CA GLU A 51 -2.82 1.28 11.82
C GLU A 51 -3.90 0.73 10.88
N TYR A 52 -3.78 0.97 9.56
CA TYR A 52 -4.86 0.73 8.58
C TYR A 52 -4.75 -0.59 7.81
N ARG A 53 -3.97 -1.54 8.34
CA ARG A 53 -3.87 -2.92 7.81
C ARG A 53 -3.43 -3.00 6.34
N SER A 54 -2.42 -2.20 5.99
CA SER A 54 -1.83 -2.25 4.63
C SER A 54 -1.42 -3.66 4.22
N GLU A 55 -0.98 -4.47 5.18
CA GLU A 55 -0.58 -5.87 5.02
C GLU A 55 -1.73 -6.79 4.63
N GLU A 56 -2.98 -6.40 4.87
CA GLU A 56 -4.17 -7.14 4.46
C GLU A 56 -4.75 -6.60 3.15
N GLY A 57 -4.79 -5.27 3.00
CA GLY A 57 -5.44 -4.61 1.87
C GLY A 57 -4.64 -4.69 0.56
N LEU A 58 -3.33 -4.45 0.61
CA LEU A 58 -2.53 -4.38 -0.61
C LEU A 58 -2.30 -5.76 -1.27
N PRO A 59 -2.11 -6.88 -0.56
CA PRO A 59 -2.10 -8.20 -1.20
C PRO A 59 -3.40 -8.52 -1.94
N MET A 60 -4.56 -8.22 -1.35
CA MET A 60 -5.85 -8.40 -2.00
C MET A 60 -5.94 -7.58 -3.30
N LEU A 61 -5.51 -6.32 -3.27
CA LEU A 61 -5.48 -5.46 -4.47
C LEU A 61 -4.47 -5.98 -5.50
N GLY A 62 -3.30 -6.45 -5.08
CA GLY A 62 -2.29 -7.06 -5.95
C GLY A 62 -2.82 -8.30 -6.67
N LYS A 63 -3.57 -9.17 -5.98
CA LYS A 63 -4.25 -10.32 -6.58
C LYS A 63 -5.26 -9.89 -7.65
N ILE A 64 -6.07 -8.87 -7.40
CA ILE A 64 -7.01 -8.32 -8.39
C ILE A 64 -6.24 -7.79 -9.61
N LEU A 65 -5.24 -6.97 -9.41
CA LEU A 65 -4.43 -6.39 -10.49
C LEU A 65 -3.77 -7.47 -11.36
N SER A 66 -3.24 -8.53 -10.74
CA SER A 66 -2.56 -9.59 -11.47
C SER A 66 -3.55 -10.55 -12.15
N GLN A 67 -4.54 -11.05 -11.42
CA GLN A 67 -5.38 -12.14 -11.86
C GLN A 67 -6.60 -11.70 -12.71
N ARG A 68 -7.05 -10.43 -12.56
CA ARG A 68 -8.17 -9.88 -13.34
C ARG A 68 -7.70 -8.97 -14.47
N HIS A 69 -6.52 -8.35 -14.32
CA HIS A 69 -6.06 -7.32 -15.26
C HIS A 69 -4.72 -7.63 -15.92
N GLY A 70 -3.99 -8.67 -15.50
CA GLY A 70 -2.74 -9.09 -16.15
C GLY A 70 -1.55 -8.18 -15.85
N PHE A 71 -1.51 -7.54 -14.69
CA PHE A 71 -0.32 -6.88 -14.17
C PHE A 71 0.59 -7.88 -13.44
N ASP A 72 1.91 -7.70 -13.54
CA ASP A 72 2.89 -8.42 -12.72
C ASP A 72 3.09 -7.68 -11.40
N CYS A 73 2.60 -8.24 -10.30
CA CYS A 73 2.49 -7.54 -9.03
C CYS A 73 3.46 -8.08 -7.98
N THR A 74 4.26 -7.19 -7.38
CA THR A 74 5.10 -7.52 -6.23
C THR A 74 4.66 -6.70 -5.02
N VAL A 75 4.33 -7.38 -3.91
CA VAL A 75 3.93 -6.73 -2.65
C VAL A 75 5.08 -6.80 -1.66
N LEU A 76 5.55 -5.66 -1.19
CA LEU A 76 6.62 -5.51 -0.22
C LEU A 76 6.07 -5.15 1.15
N PHE A 77 6.67 -5.73 2.19
CA PHE A 77 6.21 -5.60 3.59
C PHE A 77 7.35 -5.16 4.52
N PRO A 78 7.04 -4.66 5.71
CA PRO A 78 7.98 -4.61 6.82
C PRO A 78 8.13 -6.04 7.39
N ALA A 79 8.81 -6.92 6.64
CA ALA A 79 9.02 -8.31 6.99
C ALA A 79 10.50 -8.70 6.85
N GLY A 80 11.02 -9.41 7.84
CA GLY A 80 12.37 -9.94 7.86
C GLY A 80 12.50 -11.30 7.18
N PRO A 81 13.68 -11.94 7.26
CA PRO A 81 13.96 -13.26 6.68
C PRO A 81 13.10 -14.39 7.25
N ASP A 82 12.45 -14.17 8.40
CA ASP A 82 11.49 -15.06 9.04
C ASP A 82 10.10 -15.06 8.37
N GLY A 83 9.89 -14.14 7.42
CA GLY A 83 8.63 -13.95 6.73
C GLY A 83 7.51 -13.38 7.60
N VAL A 84 7.80 -13.00 8.85
CA VAL A 84 6.80 -12.40 9.75
C VAL A 84 6.66 -10.92 9.46
N ILE A 85 5.42 -10.47 9.22
CA ILE A 85 5.10 -9.07 8.99
C ILE A 85 5.10 -8.33 10.32
N LYS A 86 5.82 -7.19 10.38
CA LYS A 86 5.98 -6.34 11.56
C LYS A 86 5.60 -4.91 11.23
N PRO A 87 4.30 -4.56 11.17
CA PRO A 87 3.85 -3.25 10.68
C PRO A 87 4.45 -2.06 11.44
N SER A 88 4.74 -2.23 12.73
CA SER A 88 5.38 -1.22 13.59
C SER A 88 6.90 -1.11 13.42
N ASP A 89 7.57 -2.00 12.64
CA ASP A 89 8.98 -1.83 12.29
C ASP A 89 9.10 -0.81 11.16
N HIS A 90 9.29 0.44 11.51
CA HIS A 90 9.33 1.56 10.57
C HIS A 90 10.56 1.57 9.65
N MET A 91 11.62 0.84 10.01
CA MET A 91 12.87 0.82 9.24
C MET A 91 12.90 -0.30 8.19
N LEU A 92 12.04 -1.29 8.33
CA LEU A 92 12.10 -2.51 7.54
C LEU A 92 11.27 -2.38 6.25
N LEU A 93 11.84 -2.80 5.13
CA LEU A 93 11.17 -3.07 3.87
C LEU A 93 11.80 -4.30 3.24
N SER A 94 10.99 -5.30 2.95
CA SER A 94 11.45 -6.49 2.22
C SER A 94 11.73 -6.15 0.75
N ASN A 95 12.72 -6.80 0.15
CA ASN A 95 13.01 -6.78 -1.30
C ASN A 95 12.92 -5.38 -1.98
N PRO A 96 13.59 -4.32 -1.48
CA PRO A 96 13.50 -2.99 -2.09
C PRO A 96 14.01 -2.93 -3.54
N GLY A 97 14.77 -3.94 -3.99
CA GLY A 97 15.23 -4.08 -5.37
C GLY A 97 14.10 -4.20 -6.40
N ALA A 98 12.90 -4.62 -6.01
CA ALA A 98 11.74 -4.64 -6.91
C ALA A 98 11.39 -3.25 -7.48
N LEU A 99 11.70 -2.17 -6.75
CA LEU A 99 11.49 -0.79 -7.19
C LEU A 99 12.33 -0.41 -8.42
N ASP A 100 13.45 -1.09 -8.68
CA ASP A 100 14.32 -0.80 -9.83
C ASP A 100 13.61 -1.01 -11.17
N GLN A 101 12.62 -1.90 -11.21
CA GLN A 101 11.87 -2.25 -12.41
C GLN A 101 10.38 -1.88 -12.33
N ALA A 102 9.96 -1.14 -11.32
CA ALA A 102 8.56 -0.75 -11.18
C ALA A 102 8.10 0.13 -12.35
N ASP A 103 6.99 -0.24 -12.97
CA ASP A 103 6.23 0.59 -13.93
C ASP A 103 5.23 1.49 -13.20
N ALA A 104 4.68 1.05 -12.05
CA ALA A 104 3.86 1.86 -11.15
C ALA A 104 4.04 1.43 -9.69
N ILE A 105 3.78 2.36 -8.78
CA ILE A 105 3.81 2.13 -7.33
C ILE A 105 2.42 2.38 -6.76
N VAL A 106 1.91 1.43 -5.97
CA VAL A 106 0.75 1.61 -5.10
C VAL A 106 1.24 1.57 -3.66
N MET A 107 0.93 2.56 -2.86
CA MET A 107 1.48 2.63 -1.50
C MET A 107 0.42 2.95 -0.44
N LEU A 108 0.52 2.25 0.68
CA LEU A 108 -0.15 2.56 1.94
C LEU A 108 0.91 2.50 3.03
N LEU A 109 1.54 3.64 3.26
CA LEU A 109 2.69 3.81 4.13
C LEU A 109 2.38 4.81 5.25
N ARG A 110 3.00 4.60 6.42
CA ARG A 110 2.90 5.52 7.55
C ARG A 110 4.23 5.61 8.29
N PHE A 111 4.79 6.81 8.40
CA PHE A 111 6.00 7.16 9.18
C PHE A 111 7.20 6.21 8.95
N ARG A 112 7.42 5.80 7.69
CA ARG A 112 8.58 4.95 7.38
C ARG A 112 9.89 5.70 7.57
N GLY A 113 10.76 5.12 8.38
CA GLY A 113 12.12 5.58 8.64
C GLY A 113 13.15 4.70 7.95
N TRP A 114 12.94 4.37 6.68
CA TRP A 114 13.82 3.49 5.93
C TRP A 114 15.26 4.02 5.90
N LYS A 115 16.24 3.11 5.85
CA LYS A 115 17.64 3.45 5.63
C LYS A 115 17.83 4.16 4.29
N ALA A 116 18.92 4.93 4.18
CA ALA A 116 19.18 5.74 3.00
C ALA A 116 19.22 4.95 1.69
N ASP A 117 19.80 3.75 1.69
CA ASP A 117 19.87 2.86 0.54
C ASP A 117 18.49 2.38 0.08
N VAL A 118 17.57 2.13 1.01
CA VAL A 118 16.19 1.74 0.70
C VAL A 118 15.40 2.93 0.14
N VAL A 119 15.52 4.12 0.77
CA VAL A 119 14.88 5.34 0.26
C VAL A 119 15.40 5.70 -1.12
N GLN A 120 16.68 5.48 -1.39
CA GLN A 120 17.31 5.71 -2.69
C GLN A 120 16.64 4.86 -3.81
N LYS A 121 16.25 3.62 -3.52
CA LYS A 121 15.51 2.78 -4.49
C LYS A 121 14.14 3.40 -4.83
N PHE A 122 13.43 3.87 -3.82
CA PHE A 122 12.15 4.55 -4.03
C PHE A 122 12.34 5.88 -4.79
N GLU A 123 13.33 6.70 -4.40
CA GLU A 123 13.68 7.94 -5.10
C GLU A 123 14.04 7.67 -6.57
N ALA A 124 14.84 6.65 -6.86
CA ALA A 124 15.21 6.30 -8.23
C ALA A 124 13.97 5.95 -9.08
N ALA A 125 12.98 5.25 -8.53
CA ALA A 125 11.72 4.99 -9.21
C ALA A 125 10.93 6.30 -9.44
N TYR A 126 10.81 7.15 -8.41
CA TYR A 126 10.17 8.45 -8.51
C TYR A 126 10.84 9.34 -9.59
N LEU A 127 12.17 9.43 -9.59
CA LEU A 127 12.91 10.25 -10.56
C LEU A 127 12.82 9.73 -12.00
N ARG A 128 12.54 8.44 -12.21
CA ARG A 128 12.22 7.89 -13.54
C ARG A 128 10.84 8.33 -14.05
N GLY A 129 10.01 8.96 -13.24
CA GLY A 129 8.65 9.37 -13.60
C GLY A 129 7.61 8.26 -13.39
N VAL A 130 7.92 7.25 -12.57
CA VAL A 130 6.98 6.17 -12.23
C VAL A 130 5.73 6.75 -11.58
N PRO A 131 4.52 6.40 -12.05
CA PRO A 131 3.27 6.84 -11.42
C PRO A 131 3.11 6.28 -10.01
N ILE A 132 2.48 7.09 -9.13
CA ILE A 132 2.29 6.75 -7.72
C ILE A 132 0.80 6.84 -7.39
N ILE A 133 0.25 5.76 -6.85
CA ILE A 133 -1.10 5.69 -6.31
C ILE A 133 -0.97 5.58 -4.79
N ALA A 134 -1.29 6.66 -4.10
CA ALA A 134 -1.07 6.82 -2.66
C ALA A 134 -2.39 6.76 -1.90
N LEU A 135 -2.45 5.87 -0.91
CA LEU A 135 -3.63 5.62 -0.09
C LEU A 135 -3.42 6.21 1.32
N ARG A 136 -4.45 6.78 1.86
CA ARG A 136 -4.67 7.24 3.24
C ARG A 136 -3.42 7.85 3.90
N THR A 137 -2.78 7.11 4.79
CA THR A 137 -1.61 7.55 5.57
C THR A 137 -0.37 7.83 4.73
N SER A 138 -0.39 7.50 3.45
CA SER A 138 0.73 7.84 2.57
C SER A 138 0.98 9.35 2.46
N THR A 139 0.03 10.19 2.82
CA THR A 139 0.22 11.64 2.99
C THR A 139 1.29 11.97 4.05
N HIS A 140 1.55 11.05 4.99
CA HIS A 140 2.63 11.11 5.97
C HIS A 140 3.47 9.82 5.93
N ALA A 141 3.79 9.36 4.72
CA ALA A 141 4.51 8.11 4.47
C ALA A 141 5.84 8.03 5.20
N PHE A 142 6.57 9.15 5.29
CA PHE A 142 7.96 9.15 5.77
C PHE A 142 8.13 9.94 7.06
N ASP A 143 8.84 9.31 8.00
CA ASP A 143 9.47 9.94 9.15
C ASP A 143 10.89 9.40 9.28
N ILE A 144 11.80 10.00 8.53
CA ILE A 144 13.21 9.59 8.46
C ILE A 144 13.96 9.88 9.78
N THR A 145 13.34 10.56 10.75
CA THR A 145 13.92 10.74 12.07
C THR A 145 14.08 9.42 12.83
N HIS A 146 13.29 8.40 12.46
CA HIS A 146 13.43 7.02 12.96
C HIS A 146 14.59 6.23 12.32
N SER A 147 15.24 6.80 11.28
CA SER A 147 16.35 6.18 10.57
C SER A 147 17.72 6.60 11.14
N GLU A 148 18.80 6.29 10.40
CA GLU A 148 20.15 6.72 10.77
C GLU A 148 20.27 8.26 10.81
N LYS A 149 21.16 8.77 11.71
CA LYS A 149 21.30 10.20 12.01
C LYS A 149 21.60 11.05 10.76
N GLU A 150 22.42 10.57 9.86
CA GLU A 150 22.89 11.29 8.66
C GLU A 150 22.11 10.94 7.39
N ASN A 151 20.87 10.45 7.51
CA ASN A 151 20.05 10.12 6.35
C ASN A 151 19.70 11.37 5.53
N PRO A 152 20.10 11.46 4.24
CA PRO A 152 19.91 12.66 3.41
C PRO A 152 18.45 12.94 3.05
N TYR A 153 17.57 11.95 3.26
CA TYR A 153 16.14 12.04 2.94
C TYR A 153 15.28 12.66 4.03
N ARG A 154 15.87 13.22 5.10
CA ARG A 154 15.13 13.95 6.15
C ARG A 154 14.23 15.07 5.62
N LYS A 155 14.54 15.64 4.46
CA LYS A 155 13.67 16.58 3.75
C LYS A 155 12.28 16.01 3.42
N TRP A 156 12.15 14.68 3.33
CA TRP A 156 10.88 14.00 3.02
C TRP A 156 9.99 13.78 4.24
N ASN A 157 10.46 14.10 5.44
CA ASN A 157 9.64 13.98 6.65
C ASN A 157 8.32 14.71 6.50
N TRP A 158 7.24 14.05 6.88
CA TRP A 158 5.87 14.55 6.78
C TRP A 158 5.67 15.94 7.39
N ASN A 159 6.44 16.29 8.42
CA ASN A 159 6.40 17.55 9.17
C ASN A 159 7.61 18.45 8.88
N ASN A 160 8.31 18.25 7.76
CA ASN A 160 9.46 19.10 7.42
C ASN A 160 9.07 20.59 7.49
N PRO A 161 9.76 21.42 8.34
CA PRO A 161 9.27 22.74 8.68
C PRO A 161 9.48 23.79 7.60
N GLY A 162 10.39 23.58 6.63
CA GLY A 162 10.77 24.65 5.70
C GLY A 162 11.44 24.22 4.40
N GLY A 163 11.82 25.24 3.61
CA GLY A 163 12.45 25.07 2.30
C GLY A 163 11.47 24.54 1.24
N GLU A 164 12.03 24.10 0.12
CA GLU A 164 11.27 23.54 -1.02
C GLU A 164 10.46 22.29 -0.62
N TRP A 165 10.93 21.56 0.39
CA TRP A 165 10.31 20.35 0.89
C TRP A 165 9.46 20.56 2.15
N LYS A 166 8.97 21.78 2.40
CA LYS A 166 8.05 22.05 3.51
C LYS A 166 6.84 21.11 3.47
N GLY A 167 6.57 20.40 4.58
CA GLY A 167 5.53 19.38 4.67
C GLY A 167 5.91 18.04 4.02
N GLY A 168 7.18 17.89 3.63
CA GLY A 168 7.79 16.63 3.18
C GLY A 168 7.23 16.07 1.88
N PHE A 169 7.46 14.78 1.68
CA PHE A 169 7.03 14.05 0.49
C PHE A 169 5.52 14.15 0.25
N GLY A 170 4.72 14.00 1.32
CA GLY A 170 3.27 14.10 1.23
C GLY A 170 2.82 15.42 0.59
N LYS A 171 3.26 16.55 1.16
CA LYS A 171 2.87 17.87 0.65
C LYS A 171 3.43 18.15 -0.73
N GLN A 172 4.72 17.87 -0.95
CA GLN A 172 5.40 18.27 -2.19
C GLN A 172 5.09 17.35 -3.37
N VAL A 173 4.95 16.05 -3.14
CA VAL A 173 4.72 15.07 -4.20
C VAL A 173 3.24 14.69 -4.29
N LEU A 174 2.63 14.24 -3.20
CA LEU A 174 1.25 13.76 -3.20
C LEU A 174 0.22 14.91 -3.21
N GLY A 175 0.61 16.09 -2.74
CA GLY A 175 -0.22 17.30 -2.73
C GLY A 175 -0.69 17.73 -1.35
N GLU A 176 -0.71 16.84 -0.38
CA GLU A 176 -1.01 17.16 1.01
C GLU A 176 -0.23 16.25 1.96
N THR A 177 0.18 16.81 3.10
CA THR A 177 0.62 16.06 4.26
C THR A 177 -0.55 15.80 5.19
N TRP A 178 -0.38 14.91 6.18
CA TRP A 178 -1.42 14.75 7.20
C TRP A 178 -1.57 16.02 8.06
N VAL A 179 -2.80 16.49 8.19
CA VAL A 179 -3.15 17.66 9.00
C VAL A 179 -3.85 17.23 10.28
N ASN A 180 -5.02 16.63 10.18
CA ASN A 180 -5.77 16.02 11.27
C ASN A 180 -6.96 15.17 10.74
N HIS A 181 -7.64 14.49 11.64
CA HIS A 181 -8.94 13.90 11.39
C HIS A 181 -10.00 15.01 11.30
N HIS A 182 -10.74 15.06 10.19
CA HIS A 182 -11.89 15.94 10.00
C HIS A 182 -13.18 15.27 10.48
N GLY A 183 -13.37 14.00 10.17
CA GLY A 183 -14.36 13.13 10.78
C GLY A 183 -13.94 12.64 12.16
N ALA A 184 -14.88 12.14 12.96
CA ALA A 184 -14.57 11.53 14.24
C ALA A 184 -14.02 10.11 14.00
N HIS A 185 -12.74 9.93 14.27
CA HIS A 185 -12.03 8.66 14.08
C HIS A 185 -12.75 7.49 14.77
N LYS A 186 -12.93 6.37 14.04
CA LYS A 186 -13.64 5.16 14.48
C LYS A 186 -15.13 5.35 14.83
N SER A 187 -15.72 6.46 14.45
CA SER A 187 -17.13 6.76 14.72
C SER A 187 -17.87 7.26 13.50
N GLU A 188 -17.20 8.04 12.67
CA GLU A 188 -17.76 8.63 11.45
C GLU A 188 -17.04 8.08 10.23
N GLY A 189 -17.81 7.65 9.24
CA GLY A 189 -17.28 7.16 7.97
C GLY A 189 -17.19 8.27 6.92
N CYS A 190 -16.88 7.87 5.70
CA CYS A 190 -16.71 8.73 4.55
C CYS A 190 -17.46 8.18 3.34
N ARG A 191 -18.38 8.96 2.76
CA ARG A 191 -18.95 8.69 1.44
C ARG A 191 -18.30 9.60 0.41
N GLY A 192 -17.81 9.01 -0.68
CA GLY A 192 -17.22 9.73 -1.79
C GLY A 192 -18.32 10.39 -2.65
N VAL A 193 -18.26 11.72 -2.75
CA VAL A 193 -19.11 12.51 -3.64
C VAL A 193 -18.28 12.96 -4.84
N ILE A 194 -18.64 12.51 -6.03
CA ILE A 194 -17.94 12.86 -7.28
C ILE A 194 -17.99 14.38 -7.49
N GLU A 195 -16.85 15.00 -7.79
CA GLU A 195 -16.78 16.40 -8.19
C GLU A 195 -17.38 16.55 -9.59
N GLU A 196 -18.51 17.25 -9.67
CA GLU A 196 -19.33 17.32 -10.90
C GLU A 196 -18.55 17.83 -12.11
N SER A 197 -17.67 18.82 -11.90
CA SER A 197 -16.82 19.35 -12.98
C SER A 197 -15.85 18.32 -13.59
N ASN A 198 -15.57 17.24 -12.86
CA ASN A 198 -14.58 16.22 -13.22
C ASN A 198 -15.18 14.82 -13.38
N LYS A 199 -16.52 14.69 -13.41
CA LYS A 199 -17.22 13.39 -13.51
C LYS A 199 -16.85 12.57 -14.74
N GLY A 200 -16.35 13.21 -15.81
CA GLY A 200 -15.87 12.53 -17.02
C GLY A 200 -14.46 11.97 -16.94
N HIS A 201 -13.77 12.15 -15.82
CA HIS A 201 -12.38 11.68 -15.68
C HIS A 201 -12.29 10.17 -15.75
N GLU A 202 -11.29 9.65 -16.46
CA GLU A 202 -11.15 8.21 -16.76
C GLU A 202 -11.10 7.33 -15.50
N ILE A 203 -10.48 7.81 -14.41
CA ILE A 203 -10.42 7.09 -13.14
C ILE A 203 -11.81 6.80 -12.57
N LEU A 204 -12.81 7.62 -12.89
CA LEU A 204 -14.18 7.48 -12.41
C LEU A 204 -15.06 6.54 -13.25
N ARG A 205 -14.51 5.90 -14.29
CA ARG A 205 -15.28 4.95 -15.12
C ARG A 205 -15.80 3.79 -14.30
N GLY A 206 -17.13 3.61 -14.31
CA GLY A 206 -17.81 2.57 -13.55
C GLY A 206 -17.81 2.74 -12.04
N VAL A 207 -17.36 3.89 -11.52
CA VAL A 207 -17.38 4.24 -10.10
C VAL A 207 -18.66 5.04 -9.82
N LEU A 208 -19.50 4.56 -8.91
CA LEU A 208 -20.81 5.14 -8.62
C LEU A 208 -20.99 5.51 -7.14
N ASP A 209 -20.66 4.58 -6.23
CA ASP A 209 -20.89 4.74 -4.78
C ASP A 209 -19.66 4.23 -4.00
N VAL A 210 -18.80 5.15 -3.64
CA VAL A 210 -17.63 4.87 -2.79
C VAL A 210 -17.98 5.13 -1.35
N PHE A 211 -17.82 4.12 -0.51
CA PHE A 211 -17.92 4.25 0.93
C PHE A 211 -16.63 3.72 1.59
N ALA A 212 -16.17 4.44 2.61
CA ALA A 212 -15.07 4.06 3.48
C ALA A 212 -15.53 4.15 4.94
N ASP A 213 -15.21 3.13 5.74
CA ASP A 213 -15.47 3.17 7.18
C ASP A 213 -14.39 3.96 7.94
N SER A 214 -13.31 4.31 7.27
CA SER A 214 -12.34 5.26 7.81
C SER A 214 -12.82 6.71 7.62
N ASP A 215 -12.50 7.56 8.59
CA ASP A 215 -12.95 8.94 8.63
C ASP A 215 -12.28 9.83 7.56
N VAL A 216 -12.92 10.95 7.27
CA VAL A 216 -12.40 12.00 6.38
C VAL A 216 -11.22 12.70 7.03
N TYR A 217 -10.11 12.87 6.29
CA TYR A 217 -9.00 13.74 6.71
C TYR A 217 -9.25 15.19 6.31
N THR A 218 -8.77 16.14 7.12
CA THR A 218 -8.60 17.50 6.67
C THR A 218 -7.54 17.55 5.60
N ALA A 219 -7.88 18.08 4.43
CA ALA A 219 -6.97 18.19 3.30
C ALA A 219 -7.26 19.44 2.47
N THR A 220 -6.20 19.97 1.85
CA THR A 220 -6.29 21.04 0.85
C THR A 220 -5.55 20.58 -0.38
N ALA A 221 -6.30 20.19 -1.42
CA ALA A 221 -5.69 19.81 -2.68
C ALA A 221 -4.90 21.01 -3.25
N PRO A 222 -3.69 20.77 -3.80
CA PRO A 222 -2.89 21.85 -4.38
C PRO A 222 -3.57 22.40 -5.65
N VAL A 223 -3.18 23.62 -6.04
CA VAL A 223 -3.77 24.33 -7.19
C VAL A 223 -3.56 23.60 -8.53
N ASP A 224 -2.53 22.77 -8.63
CA ASP A 224 -2.21 21.94 -9.81
C ASP A 224 -2.88 20.56 -9.77
N ALA A 225 -3.72 20.30 -8.77
CA ALA A 225 -4.45 19.04 -8.67
C ALA A 225 -5.85 19.12 -9.31
N THR A 226 -6.27 18.01 -9.90
CA THR A 226 -7.65 17.78 -10.29
C THR A 226 -8.36 16.97 -9.21
N VAL A 227 -9.27 17.59 -8.48
CA VAL A 227 -10.07 16.91 -7.46
C VAL A 227 -11.13 16.06 -8.15
N LEU A 228 -11.18 14.76 -7.83
CA LEU A 228 -12.15 13.82 -8.40
C LEU A 228 -13.32 13.53 -7.46
N MET A 229 -13.05 13.51 -6.15
CA MET A 229 -14.07 13.25 -5.13
C MET A 229 -13.86 14.11 -3.89
N ARG A 230 -15.00 14.46 -3.26
CA ARG A 230 -15.05 15.06 -1.92
C ARG A 230 -15.65 14.07 -0.92
N GLY A 231 -15.20 14.14 0.32
CA GLY A 231 -15.65 13.27 1.41
C GLY A 231 -16.84 13.87 2.16
N GLN A 232 -17.97 13.21 2.04
CA GLN A 232 -19.11 13.46 2.91
C GLN A 232 -18.91 12.65 4.19
N VAL A 233 -18.79 13.34 5.32
CA VAL A 233 -18.74 12.71 6.65
C VAL A 233 -20.11 12.11 6.97
N THR A 234 -20.13 10.85 7.39
CA THR A 234 -21.33 10.11 7.74
C THR A 234 -21.42 9.82 9.23
N ASP A 235 -22.63 9.63 9.75
CA ASP A 235 -22.92 9.49 11.18
C ASP A 235 -22.58 8.13 11.78
N SER A 236 -22.08 7.20 10.97
CA SER A 236 -21.60 5.89 11.41
C SER A 236 -20.62 5.29 10.40
N LEU A 237 -20.06 4.10 10.74
CA LEU A 237 -19.15 3.35 9.90
C LEU A 237 -19.85 2.38 8.94
N LYS A 238 -21.16 2.50 8.76
CA LYS A 238 -21.96 1.61 7.91
C LYS A 238 -22.24 2.24 6.55
N PRO A 239 -22.27 1.44 5.46
CA PRO A 239 -22.55 1.97 4.12
C PRO A 239 -23.92 2.67 3.96
N ASP A 240 -24.88 2.35 4.80
CA ASP A 240 -26.24 2.96 4.80
C ASP A 240 -26.36 4.19 5.70
N SER A 241 -25.23 4.64 6.29
CA SER A 241 -25.20 5.81 7.17
C SER A 241 -25.56 7.12 6.45
N LYS A 242 -26.08 8.08 7.22
CA LYS A 242 -26.51 9.40 6.72
C LYS A 242 -25.37 10.41 6.82
N ALA A 243 -25.45 11.43 5.97
CA ALA A 243 -24.57 12.59 6.08
C ALA A 243 -24.74 13.32 7.40
N VAL A 244 -23.61 13.64 8.08
CA VAL A 244 -23.62 14.54 9.25
C VAL A 244 -24.01 15.93 8.79
N ALA A 245 -24.95 16.55 9.51
CA ALA A 245 -25.38 17.91 9.22
C ALA A 245 -24.34 18.97 9.64
N GLY A 246 -24.32 20.11 8.95
CA GLY A 246 -23.54 21.28 9.36
C GLY A 246 -22.15 21.39 8.79
N LYS A 247 -21.22 21.95 9.56
CA LYS A 247 -19.93 22.44 9.09
C LYS A 247 -18.98 21.34 8.57
N LYS A 248 -19.15 20.09 9.00
CA LYS A 248 -18.30 18.97 8.55
C LYS A 248 -18.45 18.67 7.05
N ASN A 249 -19.63 18.96 6.50
CA ASN A 249 -19.93 18.71 5.09
C ASN A 249 -20.14 20.01 4.27
N ASN A 250 -19.79 21.17 4.83
CA ASN A 250 -19.92 22.45 4.12
C ASN A 250 -18.73 23.40 4.46
N PRO A 251 -17.67 23.43 3.61
CA PRO A 251 -17.45 22.59 2.44
C PRO A 251 -16.94 21.18 2.79
N MET A 252 -17.23 20.18 1.93
CA MET A 252 -16.63 18.85 2.03
C MET A 252 -15.15 18.89 1.68
N GLN A 253 -14.33 18.08 2.38
CA GLN A 253 -12.91 17.95 2.13
C GLN A 253 -12.63 17.18 0.84
N PRO A 254 -11.57 17.50 0.05
CA PRO A 254 -11.13 16.66 -1.04
C PRO A 254 -10.58 15.33 -0.48
N ILE A 255 -10.97 14.21 -1.08
CA ILE A 255 -10.53 12.87 -0.65
C ILE A 255 -9.89 12.06 -1.77
N VAL A 256 -10.08 12.43 -3.02
CA VAL A 256 -9.38 11.85 -4.19
C VAL A 256 -9.00 12.97 -5.13
N TRP A 257 -7.73 13.01 -5.51
CA TRP A 257 -7.24 13.96 -6.52
C TRP A 257 -6.09 13.36 -7.34
N THR A 258 -5.87 13.91 -8.52
CA THR A 258 -4.74 13.60 -9.38
C THR A 258 -3.82 14.79 -9.56
N ARG A 259 -2.55 14.52 -9.82
CA ARG A 259 -1.55 15.51 -10.21
C ARG A 259 -0.66 14.94 -11.32
N GLU A 260 -0.17 15.81 -12.18
CA GLU A 260 0.97 15.57 -13.06
C GLU A 260 2.12 16.47 -12.58
N ARG A 261 3.06 15.88 -11.81
CA ARG A 261 4.16 16.60 -11.21
C ARG A 261 5.45 16.38 -12.01
N LYS A 262 6.08 17.46 -12.47
CA LYS A 262 7.45 17.42 -12.98
C LYS A 262 8.40 17.30 -11.80
N ASN A 263 9.21 16.24 -11.78
CA ASN A 263 10.16 15.94 -10.70
C ASN A 263 11.53 16.60 -10.96
N GLU A 264 12.46 16.39 -10.02
CA GLU A 264 13.79 16.98 -10.01
C GLU A 264 14.72 16.45 -11.14
N ALA A 265 14.30 15.38 -11.84
CA ALA A 265 14.95 14.85 -13.06
C ALA A 265 14.18 15.21 -14.35
N ASP A 266 13.34 16.25 -14.32
CA ASP A 266 12.52 16.69 -15.46
C ASP A 266 11.55 15.64 -16.03
N LYS A 267 11.25 14.59 -15.26
CA LYS A 267 10.24 13.58 -15.60
C LYS A 267 8.90 13.92 -14.98
N VAL A 268 7.81 13.51 -15.62
CA VAL A 268 6.46 13.72 -15.11
C VAL A 268 5.97 12.46 -14.40
N ASN A 269 5.68 12.58 -13.12
CA ASN A 269 4.97 11.55 -12.36
C ASN A 269 3.46 11.83 -12.41
N ARG A 270 2.67 10.84 -12.82
CA ARG A 270 1.22 10.85 -12.67
C ARG A 270 0.89 10.30 -11.29
N ILE A 271 0.25 11.11 -10.47
CA ILE A 271 0.02 10.81 -9.06
C ILE A 271 -1.48 10.80 -8.81
N VAL A 272 -1.95 9.77 -8.14
CA VAL A 272 -3.29 9.68 -7.56
C VAL A 272 -3.16 9.61 -6.05
N THR A 273 -3.82 10.49 -5.35
CA THR A 273 -3.87 10.48 -3.89
C THR A 273 -5.31 10.33 -3.41
N THR A 274 -5.52 9.39 -2.51
CA THR A 274 -6.79 9.24 -1.79
C THR A 274 -6.56 9.21 -0.29
N THR A 275 -7.42 9.88 0.46
CA THR A 275 -7.42 9.82 1.94
C THR A 275 -8.24 8.64 2.48
N MET A 276 -8.73 7.76 1.62
CA MET A 276 -9.30 6.46 1.91
C MET A 276 -8.25 5.36 1.67
N GLY A 277 -8.44 4.14 2.16
CA GLY A 277 -7.58 3.02 1.83
C GLY A 277 -7.23 2.10 3.00
N ALA A 278 -7.92 2.20 4.16
CA ALA A 278 -7.86 1.14 5.16
C ALA A 278 -8.25 -0.21 4.52
N ALA A 279 -7.76 -1.32 5.07
CA ALA A 279 -8.14 -2.63 4.54
C ALA A 279 -9.66 -2.83 4.52
N THR A 280 -10.36 -2.31 5.52
CA THR A 280 -11.84 -2.32 5.59
C THR A 280 -12.48 -1.41 4.54
N ASP A 281 -11.90 -0.26 4.21
CA ASP A 281 -12.38 0.61 3.13
C ASP A 281 -12.39 -0.13 1.78
N LEU A 282 -11.41 -1.03 1.57
CA LEU A 282 -11.28 -1.83 0.35
C LEU A 282 -12.36 -2.91 0.20
N GLN A 283 -13.31 -3.02 1.15
CA GLN A 283 -14.54 -3.79 0.96
C GLN A 283 -15.52 -3.07 0.01
N SER A 284 -15.40 -1.74 -0.14
CA SER A 284 -16.11 -0.98 -1.17
C SER A 284 -15.65 -1.38 -2.58
N GLU A 285 -16.56 -1.95 -3.38
CA GLU A 285 -16.28 -2.38 -4.75
C GLU A 285 -15.80 -1.21 -5.60
N ASP A 286 -16.45 -0.06 -5.46
CA ASP A 286 -16.14 1.11 -6.27
C ASP A 286 -14.84 1.80 -5.83
N LEU A 287 -14.42 1.68 -4.55
CA LEU A 287 -13.08 2.11 -4.16
C LEU A 287 -12.01 1.22 -4.80
N ARG A 288 -12.19 -0.11 -4.82
CA ARG A 288 -11.27 -1.00 -5.53
C ARG A 288 -11.20 -0.66 -7.02
N ARG A 289 -12.36 -0.36 -7.64
CA ARG A 289 -12.43 0.04 -9.06
C ARG A 289 -11.70 1.34 -9.33
N LEU A 290 -11.87 2.33 -8.48
CA LEU A 290 -11.13 3.59 -8.53
C LEU A 290 -9.62 3.34 -8.48
N LEU A 291 -9.14 2.47 -7.60
CA LEU A 291 -7.71 2.16 -7.47
C LEU A 291 -7.17 1.41 -8.69
N VAL A 292 -7.89 0.43 -9.20
CA VAL A 292 -7.52 -0.28 -10.44
C VAL A 292 -7.47 0.70 -11.62
N ASN A 293 -8.49 1.53 -11.78
CA ASN A 293 -8.52 2.57 -12.81
C ASN A 293 -7.35 3.55 -12.68
N SER A 294 -6.95 3.86 -11.44
CA SER A 294 -5.80 4.74 -11.15
C SER A 294 -4.49 4.16 -11.64
N VAL A 295 -4.30 2.84 -11.55
CA VAL A 295 -3.12 2.16 -12.09
C VAL A 295 -3.09 2.27 -13.62
N PHE A 296 -4.19 1.97 -14.31
CA PHE A 296 -4.28 2.14 -15.76
C PHE A 296 -4.01 3.59 -16.19
N TRP A 297 -4.68 4.55 -15.55
CA TRP A 297 -4.50 5.97 -15.82
C TRP A 297 -3.05 6.40 -15.59
N GLY A 298 -2.45 6.00 -14.47
CA GLY A 298 -1.05 6.30 -14.16
C GLY A 298 -0.10 5.84 -15.24
N LEU A 299 -0.29 4.63 -15.74
CA LEU A 299 0.50 4.01 -16.81
C LEU A 299 0.17 4.54 -18.22
N LYS A 300 -0.77 5.47 -18.36
CA LYS A 300 -1.29 5.97 -19.66
C LYS A 300 -1.86 4.84 -20.53
N MET A 301 -2.42 3.83 -19.89
CA MET A 301 -3.10 2.71 -20.57
C MET A 301 -4.61 2.99 -20.62
N PRO A 302 -5.33 2.45 -21.61
CA PRO A 302 -6.79 2.59 -21.68
C PRO A 302 -7.46 2.06 -20.40
N VAL A 303 -8.16 2.95 -19.67
CA VAL A 303 -8.93 2.55 -18.49
C VAL A 303 -10.16 1.75 -18.95
N PRO A 304 -10.43 0.56 -18.42
CA PRO A 304 -11.60 -0.23 -18.74
C PRO A 304 -12.91 0.55 -18.50
N ALA A 305 -13.94 0.31 -19.33
CA ALA A 305 -15.25 0.93 -19.14
C ALA A 305 -15.84 0.58 -17.74
N LYS A 306 -15.63 -0.65 -17.29
CA LYS A 306 -15.91 -1.13 -15.93
C LYS A 306 -14.89 -2.20 -15.57
N ALA A 307 -13.86 -1.85 -14.79
CA ALA A 307 -12.86 -2.79 -14.33
C ALA A 307 -13.47 -3.88 -13.45
N ASP A 308 -13.10 -5.15 -13.68
CA ASP A 308 -13.47 -6.27 -12.80
C ASP A 308 -12.63 -6.19 -11.53
N VAL A 309 -13.29 -6.04 -10.40
CA VAL A 309 -12.64 -5.90 -9.08
C VAL A 309 -13.19 -6.91 -8.06
N ALA A 310 -13.77 -8.01 -8.58
CA ALA A 310 -14.15 -9.13 -7.74
C ALA A 310 -12.94 -9.72 -7.04
N TYR A 311 -13.10 -10.08 -5.78
CA TYR A 311 -12.03 -10.74 -5.03
C TYR A 311 -11.55 -12.00 -5.75
N VAL A 312 -10.25 -12.24 -5.70
CA VAL A 312 -9.64 -13.48 -6.21
C VAL A 312 -9.75 -14.57 -5.16
N ASP A 313 -9.45 -14.23 -3.92
CA ASP A 313 -9.61 -15.10 -2.76
C ASP A 313 -10.55 -14.44 -1.75
N PRO A 314 -11.24 -15.19 -0.89
CA PRO A 314 -12.08 -14.63 0.18
C PRO A 314 -11.32 -13.59 1.02
N TYR A 315 -11.95 -12.46 1.28
CA TYR A 315 -11.34 -11.31 1.95
C TYR A 315 -12.18 -10.82 3.12
N SER A 316 -11.68 -11.02 4.34
CA SER A 316 -12.28 -10.57 5.59
C SER A 316 -11.25 -9.78 6.41
N PRO A 317 -11.07 -8.47 6.12
CA PRO A 317 -10.03 -7.68 6.77
C PRO A 317 -10.34 -7.42 8.24
N SER A 318 -9.25 -7.24 9.01
CA SER A 318 -9.33 -6.79 10.40
C SER A 318 -9.69 -5.30 10.45
N MET A 319 -10.43 -4.91 11.50
CA MET A 319 -10.65 -3.49 11.78
C MET A 319 -9.30 -2.79 12.04
N TYR A 320 -9.16 -1.58 11.51
CA TYR A 320 -7.97 -0.79 11.70
C TYR A 320 -7.80 -0.31 13.15
N GLY A 321 -6.56 -0.07 13.56
CA GLY A 321 -6.20 0.40 14.90
C GLY A 321 -4.80 -0.07 15.30
N PHE A 322 -4.17 0.69 16.20
CA PHE A 322 -2.85 0.34 16.71
C PHE A 322 -2.90 -0.89 17.61
N GLY A 323 -1.87 -1.75 17.51
CA GLY A 323 -1.70 -2.92 18.38
C GLY A 323 -2.76 -4.02 18.19
N SER A 324 -3.58 -3.92 17.12
CA SER A 324 -4.59 -4.94 16.79
C SER A 324 -4.26 -5.70 15.50
N GLU A 325 -3.01 -5.61 15.03
CA GLU A 325 -2.51 -6.40 13.92
C GLU A 325 -2.51 -7.91 14.25
N ARG A 326 -2.58 -8.74 13.22
CA ARG A 326 -2.50 -10.20 13.37
C ARG A 326 -1.13 -10.59 13.89
N LYS A 327 -1.09 -11.31 15.02
CA LYS A 327 0.17 -11.75 15.64
C LYS A 327 0.82 -12.86 14.82
N ASN A 328 2.15 -12.79 14.66
CA ASN A 328 2.95 -13.76 13.93
C ASN A 328 2.47 -14.01 12.49
N PHE A 329 1.79 -13.02 11.90
CA PHE A 329 1.23 -13.11 10.56
C PHE A 329 2.35 -13.17 9.51
N LYS A 330 2.32 -14.20 8.68
CA LYS A 330 3.37 -14.46 7.70
C LYS A 330 2.94 -14.02 6.31
N VAL A 331 3.91 -13.54 5.55
CA VAL A 331 3.74 -13.20 4.14
C VAL A 331 3.12 -14.35 3.34
N SER A 332 3.58 -15.59 3.57
CA SER A 332 3.08 -16.78 2.88
C SER A 332 1.59 -17.10 3.13
N GLU A 333 0.97 -16.51 4.16
CA GLU A 333 -0.45 -16.66 4.43
C GLU A 333 -1.34 -15.80 3.52
N LEU A 334 -0.72 -14.88 2.76
CA LEU A 334 -1.38 -13.94 1.87
C LEU A 334 -1.22 -14.28 0.38
N ASP A 335 -0.56 -15.39 0.06
CA ASP A 335 -0.31 -15.83 -1.31
C ASP A 335 -1.60 -16.18 -2.07
N LEU A 336 -1.49 -16.38 -3.40
CA LEU A 336 -2.61 -16.82 -4.24
C LEU A 336 -3.21 -18.14 -3.72
N GLY A 337 -4.54 -18.21 -3.75
CA GLY A 337 -5.28 -19.34 -3.21
C GLY A 337 -5.38 -19.35 -1.68
N LYS A 338 -4.84 -18.33 -1.01
CA LYS A 338 -4.95 -18.19 0.45
C LYS A 338 -6.02 -17.14 0.78
N PRO A 339 -7.14 -17.56 1.40
CA PRO A 339 -8.15 -16.63 1.88
C PRO A 339 -7.57 -15.80 3.04
N LEU A 340 -7.99 -14.55 3.15
CA LEU A 340 -7.81 -13.78 4.37
C LEU A 340 -9.00 -14.08 5.29
N PRO A 341 -8.82 -14.94 6.31
CA PRO A 341 -9.91 -15.32 7.20
C PRO A 341 -10.36 -14.14 8.07
N PRO A 342 -11.54 -14.18 8.68
CA PRO A 342 -11.91 -13.23 9.74
C PRO A 342 -10.81 -13.17 10.81
N PRO A 343 -10.57 -12.01 11.44
CA PRO A 343 -9.64 -11.90 12.56
C PRO A 343 -10.08 -12.84 13.69
N ALA A 344 -9.13 -13.39 14.43
CA ALA A 344 -9.42 -14.15 15.64
C ALA A 344 -10.18 -13.25 16.65
N GLN A 345 -11.23 -13.80 17.24
CA GLN A 345 -12.03 -13.11 18.24
C GLN A 345 -11.26 -12.92 19.56
#